data_ac59e83a954aef70313c9516edfe3d06
#
_entry.id   ac59e83a954aef70313c9516edfe3d06
#
_cell.length_a   1.000
_cell.length_b   1.000
_cell.length_c   1.000
_cell.angle_alpha   90.00
_cell.angle_beta   90.00
_cell.angle_gamma   90.00
#
_symmetry.space_group_name_H-M   'P 1'
#
loop_
_entity.id
_entity.type
_entity.pdbx_description
1 polymer ?
#
loop_
_entity_poly.entity_id
_entity_poly.type
_entity_poly.pdbx_seq_one_letter_code
_entity_poly.pdbx_strand_id
1 'polypeptide(L)'
;MGSPTTESEKSRDGEAWYVPAWLEAARPVLEFDVCDARSAQGRLETRTKRVTLDDLVLFHGHVCDGLLRGAYAMRALGDVAFEGRPFDRTDLLVVSKNSPCLGDVAAYLTGGRGRFGTLRLNNDLGVGYVVRELSSERTWEVREEAGFFPSLISQWEAALLDDSPNAHVTSNEKAELVAVNEARQWSWVREVLLASRPGDHYTVRSLEAAEIPEPLYEARRTDVVNRHVRAPSEYVTPYEPLLGGTTPRLGRVEGSTWEDRYDRGPTGPRVG
;
A
#
# COMPACT_ATOMS: atom_id res chain seq x y z
N MET A 1 35.56 -4.20 -33.58
CA MET A 1 34.16 -4.51 -33.31
C MET A 1 33.91 -4.20 -31.84
N GLY A 2 33.43 -2.98 -31.56
CA GLY A 2 33.14 -2.54 -30.18
C GLY A 2 31.74 -2.99 -29.81
N SER A 3 31.63 -3.67 -28.66
CA SER A 3 30.32 -3.98 -28.04
C SER A 3 29.66 -2.67 -27.64
N PRO A 4 28.34 -2.53 -27.81
CA PRO A 4 27.63 -1.38 -27.30
C PRO A 4 27.55 -1.50 -25.76
N THR A 5 28.15 -0.56 -25.08
CA THR A 5 27.93 -0.28 -23.67
C THR A 5 26.49 0.16 -23.51
N THR A 6 25.70 -0.65 -22.81
CA THR A 6 24.38 -0.23 -22.31
C THR A 6 24.61 0.85 -21.26
N GLU A 7 24.54 2.11 -21.67
CA GLU A 7 24.32 3.22 -20.74
C GLU A 7 22.95 3.00 -20.12
N SER A 8 22.92 2.73 -18.81
CA SER A 8 21.69 2.80 -18.03
C SER A 8 21.21 4.25 -18.13
N GLU A 9 20.11 4.46 -18.83
CA GLU A 9 19.41 5.75 -18.87
C GLU A 9 18.96 6.12 -17.46
N LYS A 10 19.82 6.81 -16.74
CA LYS A 10 19.36 7.63 -15.62
C LYS A 10 18.61 8.79 -16.25
N SER A 11 17.28 8.82 -16.04
CA SER A 11 16.43 9.95 -16.33
C SER A 11 17.12 11.23 -15.82
N ARG A 12 17.29 12.24 -16.68
CA ARG A 12 18.08 13.45 -16.40
C ARG A 12 17.43 14.38 -15.37
N ASP A 13 16.20 14.10 -14.91
CA ASP A 13 15.42 15.02 -14.07
C ASP A 13 14.97 14.43 -12.73
N GLY A 14 15.55 13.32 -12.26
CA GLY A 14 15.19 12.74 -10.96
C GLY A 14 13.82 12.04 -10.94
N GLU A 15 13.10 12.01 -12.07
CA GLU A 15 11.86 11.26 -12.19
C GLU A 15 12.12 9.75 -12.20
N ALA A 16 11.32 9.03 -11.44
CA ALA A 16 11.36 7.58 -11.42
C ALA A 16 10.91 7.06 -12.79
N TRP A 17 11.81 6.44 -13.54
CA TRP A 17 11.58 5.92 -14.91
C TRP A 17 10.38 4.96 -15.01
N TYR A 18 9.98 4.35 -13.87
CA TYR A 18 8.86 3.41 -13.78
C TYR A 18 7.49 4.08 -13.55
N VAL A 19 7.47 5.43 -13.43
CA VAL A 19 6.22 6.20 -13.32
C VAL A 19 6.05 7.03 -14.58
N PRO A 20 5.06 6.73 -15.43
CA PRO A 20 4.84 7.50 -16.64
C PRO A 20 4.49 8.96 -16.36
N ALA A 21 5.04 9.89 -17.14
CA ALA A 21 4.80 11.33 -16.97
C ALA A 21 3.32 11.71 -17.02
N TRP A 22 2.48 10.97 -17.77
CA TRP A 22 1.04 11.22 -17.84
C TRP A 22 0.29 10.92 -16.53
N LEU A 23 0.93 10.27 -15.54
CA LEU A 23 0.38 10.07 -14.19
C LEU A 23 0.50 11.29 -13.27
N GLU A 24 1.17 12.36 -13.71
CA GLU A 24 1.32 13.61 -12.94
C GLU A 24 -0.03 14.10 -12.34
N ALA A 25 -1.10 14.04 -13.13
CA ALA A 25 -2.44 14.47 -12.69
C ALA A 25 -3.02 13.58 -11.57
N ALA A 26 -2.61 12.31 -11.48
CA ALA A 26 -3.08 11.38 -10.44
C ALA A 26 -2.33 11.56 -9.11
N ARG A 27 -1.11 12.07 -9.12
CA ARG A 27 -0.26 12.19 -7.92
C ARG A 27 -0.95 12.94 -6.78
N PRO A 28 -1.49 14.16 -6.96
CA PRO A 28 -2.15 14.87 -5.85
C PRO A 28 -3.43 14.19 -5.35
N VAL A 29 -4.12 13.45 -6.22
CA VAL A 29 -5.36 12.75 -5.87
C VAL A 29 -5.07 11.50 -5.05
N LEU A 30 -3.95 10.83 -5.34
CA LEU A 30 -3.54 9.56 -4.73
C LEU A 30 -2.40 9.74 -3.70
N GLU A 31 -2.48 10.81 -2.93
CA GLU A 31 -1.70 11.00 -1.71
C GLU A 31 -2.51 10.58 -0.49
N PHE A 32 -1.90 9.84 0.42
CA PHE A 32 -2.55 9.31 1.62
C PHE A 32 -1.74 9.66 2.86
N ASP A 33 -2.41 10.08 3.92
CA ASP A 33 -1.80 10.16 5.23
C ASP A 33 -2.03 8.83 5.97
N VAL A 34 -0.95 8.25 6.48
CA VAL A 34 -1.00 7.01 7.26
C VAL A 34 -0.27 7.20 8.59
N CYS A 35 -0.75 6.57 9.66
CA CYS A 35 -0.05 6.53 10.93
C CYS A 35 0.72 5.21 11.08
N ASP A 36 1.93 5.28 11.63
CA ASP A 36 2.73 4.10 11.97
C ASP A 36 3.56 4.37 13.23
N ALA A 37 4.15 3.31 13.80
CA ALA A 37 4.94 3.44 15.02
C ALA A 37 6.08 4.45 14.87
N ARG A 38 6.25 5.29 15.88
CA ARG A 38 7.31 6.30 15.91
C ARG A 38 8.68 5.66 16.16
N SER A 39 8.74 4.63 16.99
CA SER A 39 9.98 3.93 17.31
C SER A 39 10.19 2.71 16.43
N ALA A 40 11.45 2.36 16.18
CA ALA A 40 11.83 1.17 15.41
C ALA A 40 11.33 -0.14 16.03
N GLN A 41 11.01 -0.15 17.33
CA GLN A 41 10.48 -1.31 18.04
C GLN A 41 8.96 -1.23 18.29
N GLY A 42 8.26 -0.27 17.69
CA GLY A 42 6.80 -0.12 17.84
C GLY A 42 6.34 0.19 19.28
N ARG A 43 7.20 0.76 20.13
CA ARG A 43 6.92 0.92 21.57
C ARG A 43 6.35 2.25 21.98
N LEU A 44 6.34 3.23 21.07
CA LEU A 44 5.87 4.57 21.35
C LEU A 44 4.70 4.92 20.44
N GLU A 45 4.05 6.05 20.71
CA GLU A 45 2.96 6.62 19.92
C GLU A 45 3.19 6.57 18.41
N THR A 46 2.13 6.54 17.66
CA THR A 46 2.19 6.58 16.19
C THR A 46 2.48 7.98 15.69
N ARG A 47 3.06 8.08 14.49
CA ARG A 47 3.23 9.32 13.73
C ARG A 47 2.66 9.21 12.33
N THR A 48 2.13 10.33 11.84
CA THR A 48 1.66 10.43 10.47
C THR A 48 2.81 10.51 9.49
N LYS A 49 2.67 9.78 8.39
CA LYS A 49 3.55 9.79 7.23
C LYS A 49 2.71 10.00 5.98
N ARG A 50 3.26 10.68 4.99
CA ARG A 50 2.66 10.77 3.66
C ARG A 50 3.09 9.55 2.83
N VAL A 51 2.11 8.91 2.19
CA VAL A 51 2.28 7.88 1.15
C VAL A 51 1.81 8.47 -0.16
N THR A 52 2.64 8.37 -1.18
CA THR A 52 2.38 8.88 -2.53
C THR A 52 2.04 7.75 -3.49
N LEU A 53 1.55 8.11 -4.67
CA LEU A 53 1.38 7.13 -5.75
C LEU A 53 2.71 6.46 -6.12
N ASP A 54 3.81 7.20 -6.11
CA ASP A 54 5.15 6.67 -6.44
C ASP A 54 5.58 5.59 -5.45
N ASP A 55 5.25 5.74 -4.15
CA ASP A 55 5.49 4.72 -3.14
C ASP A 55 4.69 3.44 -3.41
N LEU A 56 3.43 3.58 -3.83
CA LEU A 56 2.59 2.44 -4.19
C LEU A 56 3.13 1.72 -5.44
N VAL A 57 3.55 2.47 -6.45
CA VAL A 57 4.14 1.92 -7.67
C VAL A 57 5.46 1.22 -7.38
N LEU A 58 6.31 1.82 -6.55
CA LEU A 58 7.58 1.22 -6.13
C LEU A 58 7.36 -0.10 -5.38
N PHE A 59 6.37 -0.13 -4.49
CA PHE A 59 6.04 -1.34 -3.73
C PHE A 59 5.47 -2.45 -4.62
N HIS A 60 4.58 -2.09 -5.55
CA HIS A 60 3.94 -3.03 -6.47
C HIS A 60 4.87 -3.49 -7.62
N GLY A 61 5.85 -2.66 -7.98
CA GLY A 61 6.85 -2.93 -9.01
C GLY A 61 6.55 -2.36 -10.39
N HIS A 62 5.31 -1.95 -10.68
CA HIS A 62 4.91 -1.31 -11.94
C HIS A 62 3.58 -0.56 -11.79
N VAL A 63 3.26 0.27 -12.79
CA VAL A 63 1.94 0.89 -12.90
C VAL A 63 1.00 -0.04 -13.67
N CYS A 64 -0.21 -0.24 -13.16
CA CYS A 64 -1.29 -0.92 -13.87
C CYS A 64 -2.65 -0.31 -13.50
N ASP A 65 -3.68 -0.62 -14.28
CA ASP A 65 -5.05 -0.16 -13.99
C ASP A 65 -5.55 -0.68 -12.64
N GLY A 66 -5.22 -1.92 -12.29
CA GLY A 66 -5.59 -2.53 -11.01
C GLY A 66 -5.02 -1.79 -9.79
N LEU A 67 -3.75 -1.34 -9.86
CA LEU A 67 -3.12 -0.52 -8.82
C LEU A 67 -3.86 0.81 -8.67
N LEU A 68 -4.12 1.50 -9.79
CA LEU A 68 -4.79 2.79 -9.79
C LEU A 68 -6.24 2.68 -9.29
N ARG A 69 -6.99 1.70 -9.77
CA ARG A 69 -8.37 1.43 -9.31
C ARG A 69 -8.42 1.11 -7.83
N GLY A 70 -7.49 0.30 -7.33
CA GLY A 70 -7.35 0.02 -5.91
C GLY A 70 -7.05 1.28 -5.09
N ALA A 71 -6.15 2.13 -5.57
CA ALA A 71 -5.83 3.40 -4.92
C ALA A 71 -7.03 4.36 -4.93
N TYR A 72 -7.79 4.45 -6.02
CA TYR A 72 -9.04 5.22 -6.10
C TYR A 72 -10.08 4.73 -5.10
N ALA A 73 -10.26 3.41 -4.97
CA ALA A 73 -11.15 2.83 -3.96
C ALA A 73 -10.73 3.22 -2.54
N MET A 74 -9.43 3.13 -2.21
CA MET A 74 -8.93 3.55 -0.91
C MET A 74 -9.07 5.06 -0.68
N ARG A 75 -8.93 5.88 -1.73
CA ARG A 75 -9.15 7.32 -1.61
C ARG A 75 -10.62 7.62 -1.31
N ALA A 76 -11.56 7.01 -2.03
CA ALA A 76 -12.99 7.15 -1.76
C ALA A 76 -13.33 6.71 -0.31
N LEU A 77 -12.75 5.59 0.14
CA LEU A 77 -12.91 5.12 1.52
C LEU A 77 -12.36 6.15 2.53
N GLY A 78 -11.18 6.69 2.29
CA GLY A 78 -10.53 7.69 3.15
C GLY A 78 -11.37 8.95 3.31
N ASP A 79 -11.94 9.42 2.21
CA ASP A 79 -12.76 10.63 2.20
C ASP A 79 -14.08 10.44 2.97
N VAL A 80 -14.75 9.28 2.80
CA VAL A 80 -16.09 9.04 3.37
C VAL A 80 -16.03 8.43 4.77
N ALA A 81 -15.25 7.36 4.96
CA ALA A 81 -15.25 6.59 6.21
C ALA A 81 -14.30 7.18 7.26
N PHE A 82 -13.21 7.77 6.82
CA PHE A 82 -12.19 8.35 7.70
C PHE A 82 -12.25 9.89 7.75
N GLU A 83 -13.07 10.52 6.92
CA GLU A 83 -13.26 11.99 6.91
C GLU A 83 -11.91 12.74 6.83
N GLY A 84 -10.98 12.24 6.04
CA GLY A 84 -9.63 12.77 5.90
C GLY A 84 -8.67 12.44 7.06
N ARG A 85 -9.09 11.66 8.07
CA ARG A 85 -8.16 11.14 9.09
C ARG A 85 -7.17 10.16 8.46
N PRO A 86 -5.92 10.13 8.94
CA PRO A 86 -4.94 9.16 8.49
C PRO A 86 -5.40 7.71 8.70
N PHE A 87 -5.02 6.81 7.80
CA PHE A 87 -5.15 5.38 8.05
C PHE A 87 -4.17 4.95 9.14
N ASP A 88 -4.67 4.52 10.29
CA ASP A 88 -3.81 4.00 11.36
C ASP A 88 -3.40 2.56 11.06
N ARG A 89 -2.20 2.39 10.49
CA ARG A 89 -1.63 1.10 10.09
C ARG A 89 -1.45 0.12 11.26
N THR A 90 -1.63 0.57 12.49
CA THR A 90 -1.55 -0.27 13.69
C THR A 90 -2.92 -0.73 14.18
N ASP A 91 -4.02 -0.22 13.60
CA ASP A 91 -5.38 -0.43 14.07
C ASP A 91 -6.36 -0.89 12.99
N LEU A 92 -5.86 -1.20 11.78
CA LEU A 92 -6.72 -1.58 10.67
C LEU A 92 -6.58 -3.07 10.32
N LEU A 93 -7.73 -3.68 10.01
CA LEU A 93 -7.84 -4.94 9.29
C LEU A 93 -8.45 -4.64 7.93
N VAL A 94 -7.92 -5.26 6.88
CA VAL A 94 -8.44 -5.12 5.52
C VAL A 94 -8.68 -6.47 4.88
N VAL A 95 -9.82 -6.59 4.19
CA VAL A 95 -10.12 -7.69 3.25
C VAL A 95 -9.99 -7.14 1.84
N SER A 96 -9.22 -7.79 1.01
CA SER A 96 -8.98 -7.43 -0.39
C SER A 96 -9.28 -8.62 -1.29
N LYS A 97 -9.58 -8.35 -2.56
CA LYS A 97 -9.54 -9.40 -3.57
C LYS A 97 -8.13 -10.03 -3.61
N ASN A 98 -8.07 -11.32 -3.88
CA ASN A 98 -6.80 -12.02 -4.12
C ASN A 98 -6.23 -11.61 -5.50
N SER A 99 -5.65 -10.44 -5.52
CA SER A 99 -5.02 -9.80 -6.68
C SER A 99 -3.78 -9.08 -6.20
N PRO A 100 -2.63 -9.19 -6.88
CA PRO A 100 -1.42 -8.46 -6.50
C PRO A 100 -1.69 -6.97 -6.35
N CYS A 101 -2.28 -6.35 -7.35
CA CYS A 101 -2.53 -4.90 -7.39
C CYS A 101 -3.35 -4.42 -6.18
N LEU A 102 -4.53 -5.04 -5.96
CA LEU A 102 -5.42 -4.64 -4.87
C LEU A 102 -4.85 -5.04 -3.50
N GLY A 103 -4.23 -6.21 -3.40
CA GLY A 103 -3.58 -6.69 -2.18
C GLY A 103 -2.44 -5.79 -1.73
N ASP A 104 -1.61 -5.34 -2.67
CA ASP A 104 -0.47 -4.47 -2.37
C ASP A 104 -0.91 -3.07 -1.92
N VAL A 105 -1.90 -2.47 -2.58
CA VAL A 105 -2.50 -1.21 -2.14
C VAL A 105 -3.08 -1.34 -0.73
N ALA A 106 -3.85 -2.41 -0.48
CA ALA A 106 -4.41 -2.70 0.84
C ALA A 106 -3.31 -2.84 1.89
N ALA A 107 -2.32 -3.69 1.64
CA ALA A 107 -1.21 -3.93 2.57
C ALA A 107 -0.42 -2.66 2.87
N TYR A 108 -0.09 -1.89 1.83
CA TYR A 108 0.75 -0.72 1.98
C TYR A 108 0.05 0.40 2.75
N LEU A 109 -1.21 0.71 2.42
CA LEU A 109 -1.94 1.81 3.05
C LEU A 109 -2.44 1.46 4.47
N THR A 110 -2.90 0.23 4.71
CA THR A 110 -3.46 -0.16 6.00
C THR A 110 -2.46 -0.80 6.95
N GLY A 111 -1.24 -1.13 6.47
CA GLY A 111 -0.28 -1.92 7.24
C GLY A 111 -0.72 -3.39 7.42
N GLY A 112 -1.70 -3.83 6.65
CA GLY A 112 -2.25 -5.18 6.71
C GLY A 112 -1.23 -6.25 6.36
N ARG A 113 -1.20 -7.32 7.15
CA ARG A 113 -0.29 -8.47 6.94
C ARG A 113 -0.99 -9.77 7.28
N GLY A 114 -0.84 -10.77 6.42
CA GLY A 114 -1.37 -12.10 6.65
C GLY A 114 -0.91 -12.70 7.98
N ARG A 115 0.36 -12.50 8.36
CA ARG A 115 0.92 -12.98 9.64
C ARG A 115 0.17 -12.48 10.87
N PHE A 116 -0.37 -11.26 10.81
CA PHE A 116 -1.11 -10.67 11.91
C PHE A 116 -2.63 -10.84 11.78
N GLY A 117 -3.11 -11.52 10.71
CA GLY A 117 -4.53 -11.63 10.40
C GLY A 117 -5.18 -10.31 9.98
N THR A 118 -4.39 -9.26 9.80
CA THR A 118 -4.87 -7.92 9.46
C THR A 118 -4.97 -7.67 7.95
N LEU A 119 -4.46 -8.58 7.12
CA LEU A 119 -4.77 -8.68 5.69
C LEU A 119 -5.40 -10.02 5.41
N ARG A 120 -6.57 -10.01 4.78
CA ARG A 120 -7.29 -11.21 4.33
C ARG A 120 -7.60 -11.08 2.85
N LEU A 121 -7.65 -12.22 2.18
CA LEU A 121 -7.95 -12.29 0.76
C LEU A 121 -9.30 -12.98 0.57
N ASN A 122 -10.13 -12.41 -0.31
CA ASN A 122 -11.42 -12.95 -0.70
C ASN A 122 -11.57 -12.87 -2.22
N ASN A 123 -11.66 -14.02 -2.89
CA ASN A 123 -11.80 -14.07 -4.35
C ASN A 123 -13.13 -13.52 -4.85
N ASP A 124 -14.17 -13.54 -4.03
CA ASP A 124 -15.52 -13.08 -4.38
C ASP A 124 -15.67 -11.56 -4.27
N LEU A 125 -14.69 -10.90 -3.64
CA LEU A 125 -14.66 -9.46 -3.58
C LEU A 125 -14.21 -8.91 -4.96
N GLY A 126 -15.03 -8.06 -5.55
CA GLY A 126 -14.68 -7.34 -6.78
C GLY A 126 -13.55 -6.32 -6.54
N VAL A 127 -13.44 -5.28 -7.37
CA VAL A 127 -12.54 -4.17 -7.10
C VAL A 127 -13.10 -3.35 -5.94
N GLY A 128 -12.41 -3.42 -4.81
CA GLY A 128 -12.83 -2.79 -3.56
C GLY A 128 -12.22 -3.46 -2.35
N TYR A 129 -12.65 -3.00 -1.18
CA TYR A 129 -12.13 -3.44 0.11
C TYR A 129 -13.20 -3.47 1.18
N VAL A 130 -13.00 -4.35 2.17
CA VAL A 130 -13.66 -4.22 3.47
C VAL A 130 -12.59 -3.82 4.48
N VAL A 131 -12.79 -2.72 5.19
CA VAL A 131 -11.83 -2.21 6.17
C VAL A 131 -12.50 -2.07 7.53
N ARG A 132 -11.87 -2.65 8.55
CA ARG A 132 -12.32 -2.56 9.94
C ARG A 132 -11.28 -1.82 10.79
N GLU A 133 -11.72 -0.83 11.53
CA GLU A 133 -10.96 -0.21 12.60
C GLU A 133 -11.09 -1.08 13.84
N LEU A 134 -9.98 -1.69 14.30
CA LEU A 134 -10.02 -2.72 15.36
C LEU A 134 -10.43 -2.16 16.72
N SER A 135 -10.00 -0.95 17.04
CA SER A 135 -10.30 -0.33 18.34
C SER A 135 -11.76 0.11 18.50
N SER A 136 -12.42 0.51 17.42
CA SER A 136 -13.82 0.97 17.43
C SER A 136 -14.79 -0.07 16.90
N GLU A 137 -14.28 -1.13 16.31
CA GLU A 137 -15.03 -2.18 15.59
C GLU A 137 -15.84 -1.68 14.39
N ARG A 138 -15.76 -0.40 14.05
CA ARG A 138 -16.41 0.14 12.86
C ARG A 138 -15.85 -0.50 11.60
N THR A 139 -16.72 -0.83 10.69
CA THR A 139 -16.36 -1.48 9.44
C THR A 139 -17.05 -0.82 8.28
N TRP A 140 -16.31 -0.72 7.19
CA TRP A 140 -16.80 -0.15 5.94
C TRP A 140 -16.43 -1.04 4.77
N GLU A 141 -17.27 -0.99 3.77
CA GLU A 141 -16.99 -1.55 2.46
C GLU A 141 -16.88 -0.42 1.45
N VAL A 142 -15.90 -0.50 0.58
CA VAL A 142 -15.82 0.30 -0.64
C VAL A 142 -15.84 -0.63 -1.84
N ARG A 143 -16.65 -0.32 -2.84
CA ARG A 143 -16.75 -1.09 -4.10
C ARG A 143 -16.77 -0.18 -5.30
N GLU A 144 -16.06 -0.59 -6.33
CA GLU A 144 -16.18 -0.03 -7.66
C GLU A 144 -17.55 -0.39 -8.26
N GLU A 145 -18.18 0.57 -8.96
CA GLU A 145 -19.46 0.37 -9.65
C GLU A 145 -19.34 -0.69 -10.75
N ALA A 146 -20.35 -1.55 -10.82
CA ALA A 146 -20.42 -2.55 -11.87
C ALA A 146 -20.46 -1.90 -13.26
N GLY A 147 -19.55 -2.33 -14.14
CA GLY A 147 -19.46 -1.81 -15.52
C GLY A 147 -18.62 -0.54 -15.67
N PHE A 148 -18.07 0.02 -14.58
CA PHE A 148 -17.14 1.15 -14.70
C PHE A 148 -15.89 0.74 -15.48
N PHE A 149 -15.29 -0.39 -15.15
CA PHE A 149 -14.21 -0.95 -15.98
C PHE A 149 -14.79 -1.70 -17.19
N PRO A 150 -14.33 -1.43 -18.43
CA PRO A 150 -14.89 -2.05 -19.62
C PRO A 150 -14.74 -3.57 -19.63
N SER A 151 -15.86 -4.27 -19.73
CA SER A 151 -15.90 -5.75 -19.75
C SER A 151 -15.10 -6.32 -20.93
N LEU A 152 -15.00 -5.62 -22.04
CA LEU A 152 -14.19 -6.04 -23.18
C LEU A 152 -12.72 -6.19 -22.84
N ILE A 153 -12.16 -5.27 -22.05
CA ILE A 153 -10.75 -5.34 -21.60
C ILE A 153 -10.55 -6.58 -20.72
N SER A 154 -11.44 -6.80 -19.74
CA SER A 154 -11.38 -7.98 -18.86
C SER A 154 -11.53 -9.31 -19.61
N GLN A 155 -12.39 -9.35 -20.64
CA GLN A 155 -12.57 -10.54 -21.47
C GLN A 155 -11.32 -10.86 -22.29
N TRP A 156 -10.66 -9.85 -22.85
CA TRP A 156 -9.41 -10.03 -23.57
C TRP A 156 -8.28 -10.46 -22.63
N GLU A 157 -8.20 -9.86 -21.46
CA GLU A 157 -7.22 -10.25 -20.43
C GLU A 157 -7.40 -11.73 -20.04
N ALA A 158 -8.62 -12.16 -19.75
CA ALA A 158 -8.91 -13.54 -19.43
C ALA A 158 -8.55 -14.49 -20.59
N ALA A 159 -8.84 -14.12 -21.84
CA ALA A 159 -8.51 -14.92 -23.02
C ALA A 159 -6.99 -15.00 -23.27
N LEU A 160 -6.25 -13.93 -22.96
CA LEU A 160 -4.79 -13.91 -23.12
C LEU A 160 -4.07 -14.72 -22.03
N LEU A 161 -4.70 -14.86 -20.85
CA LEU A 161 -4.19 -15.69 -19.75
C LEU A 161 -4.57 -17.16 -19.89
N ASP A 162 -5.43 -17.52 -20.84
CA ASP A 162 -5.79 -18.91 -21.11
C ASP A 162 -4.64 -19.64 -21.81
N ASP A 163 -3.92 -20.45 -21.06
CA ASP A 163 -2.84 -21.33 -21.54
C ASP A 163 -3.31 -22.75 -21.85
N SER A 164 -4.62 -22.96 -22.03
CA SER A 164 -5.17 -24.26 -22.37
C SER A 164 -4.61 -24.78 -23.72
N PRO A 165 -4.49 -26.11 -23.90
CA PRO A 165 -4.03 -26.69 -25.18
C PRO A 165 -4.95 -26.34 -26.37
N ASN A 166 -6.15 -25.89 -26.08
CA ASN A 166 -7.15 -25.48 -27.07
C ASN A 166 -7.14 -23.94 -27.31
N ALA A 167 -6.19 -23.21 -26.71
CA ALA A 167 -6.06 -21.80 -27.02
C ALA A 167 -5.73 -21.60 -28.50
N HIS A 168 -6.63 -20.95 -29.24
CA HIS A 168 -6.51 -20.76 -30.69
C HIS A 168 -5.51 -19.68 -31.09
N VAL A 169 -4.72 -19.16 -30.15
CA VAL A 169 -3.84 -18.00 -30.33
C VAL A 169 -2.38 -18.43 -30.17
N THR A 170 -1.58 -18.18 -31.21
CA THR A 170 -0.12 -18.44 -31.17
C THR A 170 0.60 -17.47 -30.23
N SER A 171 1.83 -17.82 -29.81
CA SER A 171 2.63 -16.95 -28.94
C SER A 171 2.90 -15.56 -29.53
N ASN A 172 3.09 -15.44 -30.86
CA ASN A 172 3.31 -14.15 -31.52
C ASN A 172 2.01 -13.33 -31.57
N GLU A 173 0.89 -13.97 -31.90
CA GLU A 173 -0.42 -13.35 -31.87
C GLU A 173 -0.80 -12.90 -30.47
N LYS A 174 -0.46 -13.69 -29.42
CA LYS A 174 -0.64 -13.29 -28.02
C LYS A 174 0.10 -12.00 -27.72
N ALA A 175 1.36 -11.85 -28.15
CA ALA A 175 2.14 -10.63 -27.89
C ALA A 175 1.51 -9.38 -28.53
N GLU A 176 1.03 -9.48 -29.78
CA GLU A 176 0.33 -8.38 -30.46
C GLU A 176 -1.00 -8.05 -29.76
N LEU A 177 -1.77 -9.04 -29.36
CA LEU A 177 -3.04 -8.87 -28.66
C LEU A 177 -2.85 -8.28 -27.27
N VAL A 178 -1.78 -8.66 -26.54
CA VAL A 178 -1.40 -8.04 -25.25
C VAL A 178 -1.18 -6.55 -25.47
N ALA A 179 -0.35 -6.16 -26.45
CA ALA A 179 -0.06 -4.76 -26.71
C ALA A 179 -1.33 -3.95 -27.06
N VAL A 180 -2.24 -4.54 -27.86
CA VAL A 180 -3.52 -3.89 -28.21
C VAL A 180 -4.43 -3.74 -26.99
N ASN A 181 -4.52 -4.77 -26.13
CA ASN A 181 -5.35 -4.71 -24.93
C ASN A 181 -4.79 -3.73 -23.91
N GLU A 182 -3.49 -3.71 -23.74
CA GLU A 182 -2.77 -2.77 -22.88
C GLU A 182 -2.98 -1.32 -23.34
N ALA A 183 -2.92 -1.05 -24.65
CA ALA A 183 -3.23 0.26 -25.20
C ALA A 183 -4.67 0.70 -24.89
N ARG A 184 -5.65 -0.22 -24.92
CA ARG A 184 -7.04 0.06 -24.52
C ARG A 184 -7.16 0.37 -23.02
N GLN A 185 -6.48 -0.40 -22.18
CA GLN A 185 -6.44 -0.16 -20.73
C GLN A 185 -5.90 1.24 -20.42
N TRP A 186 -4.79 1.63 -21.05
CA TRP A 186 -4.20 2.95 -20.85
C TRP A 186 -5.03 4.09 -21.39
N SER A 187 -5.72 3.88 -22.51
CA SER A 187 -6.69 4.86 -23.03
C SER A 187 -7.82 5.09 -22.02
N TRP A 188 -8.42 4.00 -21.53
CA TRP A 188 -9.47 4.07 -20.52
C TRP A 188 -8.98 4.72 -19.21
N VAL A 189 -7.80 4.35 -18.74
CA VAL A 189 -7.21 4.96 -17.52
C VAL A 189 -7.10 6.47 -17.70
N ARG A 190 -6.53 6.94 -18.80
CA ARG A 190 -6.30 8.37 -19.03
C ARG A 190 -7.58 9.16 -19.25
N GLU A 191 -8.50 8.60 -20.03
CA GLU A 191 -9.68 9.31 -20.53
C GLU A 191 -10.88 9.21 -19.58
N VAL A 192 -10.92 8.16 -18.75
CA VAL A 192 -12.05 7.87 -17.86
C VAL A 192 -11.63 7.90 -16.40
N LEU A 193 -10.73 7.02 -15.97
CA LEU A 193 -10.37 6.90 -14.56
C LEU A 193 -9.75 8.20 -14.02
N LEU A 194 -8.71 8.72 -14.68
CA LEU A 194 -8.02 9.94 -14.23
C LEU A 194 -8.84 11.22 -14.44
N ALA A 195 -9.87 11.18 -15.26
CA ALA A 195 -10.80 12.29 -15.46
C ALA A 195 -11.92 12.30 -14.41
N SER A 196 -12.13 11.20 -13.66
CA SER A 196 -13.13 11.08 -12.60
C SER A 196 -12.56 11.43 -11.24
N ARG A 197 -13.44 11.74 -10.28
CA ARG A 197 -13.06 11.81 -8.87
C ARG A 197 -13.15 10.41 -8.23
N PRO A 198 -12.36 10.10 -7.20
CA PRO A 198 -12.45 8.80 -6.53
C PRO A 198 -13.86 8.42 -6.05
N GLY A 199 -14.66 9.40 -5.60
CA GLY A 199 -16.03 9.15 -5.15
C GLY A 199 -17.08 8.98 -6.28
N ASP A 200 -16.74 9.25 -7.53
CA ASP A 200 -17.75 9.24 -8.62
C ASP A 200 -18.18 7.81 -9.00
N HIS A 201 -17.28 6.83 -8.88
CA HIS A 201 -17.49 5.44 -9.29
C HIS A 201 -17.19 4.41 -8.20
N TYR A 202 -17.11 4.85 -6.96
CA TYR A 202 -16.86 3.98 -5.81
C TYR A 202 -17.87 4.26 -4.70
N THR A 203 -18.66 3.25 -4.37
CA THR A 203 -19.63 3.35 -3.28
C THR A 203 -18.99 2.93 -1.97
N VAL A 204 -19.13 3.77 -0.94
CA VAL A 204 -18.68 3.46 0.42
C VAL A 204 -19.90 3.30 1.31
N ARG A 205 -19.97 2.19 2.06
CA ARG A 205 -21.04 1.93 3.04
C ARG A 205 -20.49 1.39 4.35
N SER A 206 -21.15 1.70 5.45
CA SER A 206 -20.92 1.03 6.73
C SER A 206 -21.46 -0.39 6.68
N LEU A 207 -20.75 -1.33 7.33
CA LEU A 207 -21.18 -2.72 7.47
C LEU A 207 -21.56 -3.02 8.91
N GLU A 208 -22.63 -3.79 9.09
CA GLU A 208 -22.94 -4.38 10.38
C GLU A 208 -21.98 -5.53 10.70
N ALA A 209 -21.74 -5.78 11.99
CA ALA A 209 -20.77 -6.81 12.44
C ALA A 209 -21.07 -8.20 11.84
N ALA A 210 -22.33 -8.54 11.65
CA ALA A 210 -22.75 -9.83 11.09
C ALA A 210 -22.40 -10.01 9.60
N GLU A 211 -22.10 -8.94 8.88
CA GLU A 211 -21.69 -8.99 7.46
C GLU A 211 -20.19 -9.30 7.27
N ILE A 212 -19.43 -9.37 8.37
CA ILE A 212 -18.00 -9.59 8.33
C ILE A 212 -17.71 -11.00 8.77
N PRO A 213 -17.01 -11.81 7.95
CA PRO A 213 -16.57 -13.14 8.36
C PRO A 213 -15.69 -13.04 9.62
N GLU A 214 -16.04 -13.84 10.65
CA GLU A 214 -15.24 -13.89 11.87
C GLU A 214 -13.79 -14.33 11.58
N PRO A 215 -12.81 -13.71 12.22
CA PRO A 215 -11.42 -14.11 12.08
C PRO A 215 -11.17 -15.47 12.70
N LEU A 216 -10.33 -16.28 12.07
CA LEU A 216 -9.85 -17.54 12.62
C LEU A 216 -9.02 -17.35 13.91
N TYR A 217 -8.48 -16.16 14.11
CA TYR A 217 -7.69 -15.76 15.26
C TYR A 217 -7.74 -14.25 15.45
N GLU A 218 -7.39 -13.79 16.63
CA GLU A 218 -7.37 -12.35 16.94
C GLU A 218 -6.44 -11.58 16.01
N ALA A 219 -7.01 -10.66 15.24
CA ALA A 219 -6.25 -9.84 14.29
C ALA A 219 -5.65 -8.63 15.01
N ARG A 220 -4.32 -8.58 15.13
CA ARG A 220 -3.60 -7.44 15.73
C ARG A 220 -2.15 -7.34 15.28
N ARG A 221 -1.62 -6.14 15.34
CA ARG A 221 -0.19 -5.89 15.19
C ARG A 221 0.53 -6.23 16.50
N THR A 222 1.27 -7.34 16.52
CA THR A 222 2.05 -7.76 17.69
C THR A 222 3.43 -7.11 17.76
N ASP A 223 3.85 -6.46 16.68
CA ASP A 223 5.09 -5.68 16.58
C ASP A 223 4.91 -4.22 17.04
N VAL A 224 3.69 -3.80 17.31
CA VAL A 224 3.36 -2.46 17.82
C VAL A 224 2.73 -2.59 19.19
N VAL A 225 3.49 -2.28 20.21
CA VAL A 225 3.05 -2.23 21.61
C VAL A 225 3.09 -0.78 22.10
N ASN A 226 2.21 -0.44 23.00
CA ASN A 226 2.18 0.91 23.62
C ASN A 226 1.99 2.08 22.62
N ARG A 227 1.21 1.89 21.55
CA ARG A 227 0.94 2.92 20.53
C ARG A 227 0.34 4.22 21.11
N HIS A 228 -0.22 4.16 22.31
CA HIS A 228 -0.80 5.28 23.05
C HIS A 228 0.16 5.91 24.04
N VAL A 229 1.32 5.31 24.27
CA VAL A 229 2.31 5.84 25.21
C VAL A 229 3.06 6.98 24.52
N ARG A 230 2.90 8.18 25.07
CA ARG A 230 3.60 9.37 24.57
C ARG A 230 5.11 9.18 24.72
N ALA A 231 5.85 9.53 23.67
CA ALA A 231 7.30 9.52 23.73
C ALA A 231 7.80 10.54 24.78
N PRO A 232 8.86 10.22 25.54
CA PRO A 232 9.54 11.22 26.36
C PRO A 232 9.95 12.43 25.51
N SER A 233 9.98 13.63 26.11
CA SER A 233 10.36 14.87 25.42
C SER A 233 11.76 14.79 24.80
N GLU A 234 12.66 14.03 25.42
CA GLU A 234 14.05 13.84 24.99
C GLU A 234 14.21 12.73 23.94
N TYR A 235 13.10 12.04 23.59
CA TYR A 235 13.19 10.94 22.62
C TYR A 235 13.40 11.47 21.22
N VAL A 236 14.60 11.17 20.68
CA VAL A 236 14.96 11.45 19.28
C VAL A 236 14.81 10.18 18.47
N THR A 237 13.97 10.20 17.45
CA THR A 237 13.85 9.05 16.56
C THR A 237 15.06 9.00 15.61
N PRO A 238 15.54 7.81 15.22
CA PRO A 238 16.64 7.70 14.26
C PRO A 238 16.29 8.26 12.86
N TYR A 239 15.02 8.59 12.62
CA TYR A 239 14.53 9.14 11.35
C TYR A 239 14.46 10.67 11.31
N GLU A 240 14.48 11.35 12.46
CA GLU A 240 14.41 12.83 12.52
C GLU A 240 15.56 13.56 11.81
N PRO A 241 16.79 13.04 11.79
CA PRO A 241 17.89 13.68 11.08
C PRO A 241 17.70 13.75 9.56
N LEU A 242 16.86 12.90 8.98
CA LEU A 242 16.60 12.89 7.53
C LEU A 242 15.70 14.05 7.09
N LEU A 243 15.08 14.77 8.03
CA LEU A 243 14.19 15.89 7.78
C LEU A 243 14.85 17.27 7.95
N GLY A 244 16.19 17.34 7.87
CA GLY A 244 16.95 18.60 7.86
C GLY A 244 17.47 19.07 9.22
N GLY A 245 17.42 18.25 10.26
CA GLY A 245 18.10 18.50 11.52
C GLY A 245 19.57 18.06 11.48
N THR A 246 20.45 18.77 12.17
CA THR A 246 21.83 18.31 12.39
C THR A 246 21.80 16.95 13.08
N THR A 247 22.31 15.93 12.42
CA THR A 247 22.47 14.58 12.98
C THR A 247 23.14 14.69 14.33
N PRO A 248 22.49 14.26 15.44
CA PRO A 248 23.24 14.11 16.69
C PRO A 248 24.36 13.12 16.37
N ARG A 249 25.60 13.56 16.41
CA ARG A 249 26.71 12.62 16.39
C ARG A 249 26.53 11.76 17.63
N LEU A 250 26.08 10.54 17.43
CA LEU A 250 26.27 9.49 18.44
C LEU A 250 27.77 9.50 18.71
N GLY A 251 28.14 10.08 19.84
CA GLY A 251 29.54 10.21 20.21
C GLY A 251 30.15 8.81 20.11
N ARG A 252 31.15 8.67 19.26
CA ARG A 252 31.93 7.45 19.20
C ARG A 252 32.53 7.30 20.59
N VAL A 253 32.00 6.38 21.37
CA VAL A 253 32.65 5.99 22.63
C VAL A 253 33.90 5.26 22.17
N GLU A 254 35.02 5.98 22.16
CA GLU A 254 36.30 5.40 21.82
C GLU A 254 36.57 4.24 22.76
N GLY A 255 36.83 3.06 22.19
CA GLY A 255 37.33 1.89 22.90
C GLY A 255 36.27 0.82 23.31
N SER A 256 35.00 0.94 22.94
CA SER A 256 34.04 -0.15 23.15
C SER A 256 33.59 -0.78 21.85
N THR A 257 33.68 -2.11 21.76
CA THR A 257 33.00 -2.86 20.70
C THR A 257 31.48 -2.79 20.89
N TRP A 258 30.70 -3.11 19.87
CA TRP A 258 29.24 -3.12 20.04
C TRP A 258 28.81 -4.21 21.07
N GLU A 259 29.56 -5.29 21.18
CA GLU A 259 29.39 -6.37 22.17
C GLU A 259 29.51 -5.83 23.60
N ASP A 260 30.49 -5.00 23.88
CA ASP A 260 30.69 -4.39 25.23
C ASP A 260 29.49 -3.51 25.65
N ARG A 261 28.70 -3.03 24.71
CA ARG A 261 27.54 -2.19 24.97
C ARG A 261 26.26 -2.97 25.21
N TYR A 262 26.17 -4.21 24.72
CA TYR A 262 24.96 -5.03 24.78
C TYR A 262 25.04 -6.22 25.69
N ASP A 263 26.24 -6.55 26.18
CA ASP A 263 26.47 -7.66 27.12
C ASP A 263 26.08 -7.33 28.58
N ARG A 264 25.68 -6.10 28.84
CA ARG A 264 24.99 -5.74 30.09
C ARG A 264 23.53 -6.05 29.95
N GLY A 265 23.14 -7.26 30.34
CA GLY A 265 21.73 -7.59 30.49
C GLY A 265 21.01 -6.51 31.32
N PRO A 266 19.67 -6.37 31.14
CA PRO A 266 18.92 -5.34 31.85
C PRO A 266 19.17 -5.48 33.35
N THR A 267 19.78 -4.47 33.94
CA THR A 267 19.86 -4.32 35.39
C THR A 267 18.47 -4.01 35.90
N GLY A 268 17.64 -5.06 36.02
CA GLY A 268 16.39 -4.97 36.75
C GLY A 268 16.70 -4.65 38.20
N PRO A 269 15.84 -3.88 38.89
CA PRO A 269 16.01 -3.67 40.31
C PRO A 269 16.01 -5.04 41.01
N ARG A 270 17.06 -5.34 41.77
CA ARG A 270 17.08 -6.48 42.66
C ARG A 270 16.01 -6.23 43.70
N VAL A 271 14.92 -6.98 43.61
CA VAL A 271 13.94 -7.04 44.67
C VAL A 271 14.67 -7.78 45.83
N GLY A 272 14.96 -7.04 46.86
CA GLY A 272 15.42 -7.58 48.14
C GLY A 272 14.28 -8.19 48.95
#